data_690e24546914462c0eda193c3c234a88
#
_entry.id   690e24546914462c0eda193c3c234a88
#
_cell.length_a   1.000
_cell.length_b   1.000
_cell.length_c   1.000
_cell.angle_alpha   90.00
_cell.angle_beta   90.00
_cell.angle_gamma   90.00
#
_symmetry.space_group_name_H-M   'P 1'
#
loop_
_entity.id
_entity.type
_entity.pdbx_description
1 polymer ?
#
loop_
_entity_poly.entity_id
_entity_poly.type
_entity_poly.pdbx_seq_one_letter_code
_entity_poly.pdbx_strand_id
1 'polypeptide(L)'
;RRVLFRSSLACLFLGITGTFAWWRRQRQSRTVADSSPAQQAEAIILVGSQSGSTWDYARQLHEQLAASGMSVHSASMNQLQPSYPQARYLLILTATHGDGQAPQSASAFLQRLAQSRLAPELQSAVLGLGDSRFQHLCGYAEQVEEQLCALGIKPLLALHRVDRGNPGDLDLWAQRLGRALDIDLKLTAVQ
;
A
#
# COMPACT_ATOMS: atom_id res chain seq x y z
N ARG A 1 30.25 -44.10 4.42
CA ARG A 1 29.51 -43.47 3.28
C ARG A 1 28.01 -43.20 3.54
N ARG A 2 27.35 -43.82 4.54
CA ARG A 2 25.89 -43.64 4.84
C ARG A 2 25.58 -42.38 5.65
N VAL A 3 26.54 -41.78 6.33
CA VAL A 3 26.30 -40.57 7.20
C VAL A 3 26.22 -39.27 6.40
N LEU A 4 26.97 -39.17 5.29
CA LEU A 4 27.01 -37.97 4.43
C LEU A 4 25.70 -37.75 3.66
N PHE A 5 24.99 -38.81 3.30
CA PHE A 5 23.68 -38.72 2.59
C PHE A 5 22.55 -38.20 3.48
N ARG A 6 22.58 -38.47 4.78
CA ARG A 6 21.55 -37.99 5.74
C ARG A 6 21.67 -36.51 6.01
N SER A 7 22.87 -35.97 6.08
CA SER A 7 23.12 -34.54 6.29
C SER A 7 22.72 -33.68 5.07
N SER A 8 22.96 -34.18 3.85
CA SER A 8 22.57 -33.46 2.62
C SER A 8 21.06 -33.38 2.44
N LEU A 9 20.31 -34.42 2.77
CA LEU A 9 18.85 -34.42 2.74
C LEU A 9 18.25 -33.49 3.80
N ALA A 10 18.83 -33.44 4.99
CA ALA A 10 18.39 -32.52 6.04
C ALA A 10 18.63 -31.06 5.67
N CYS A 11 19.75 -30.72 5.05
CA CYS A 11 20.04 -29.37 4.56
C CYS A 11 19.10 -28.93 3.43
N LEU A 12 18.77 -29.85 2.50
CA LEU A 12 17.76 -29.59 1.45
C LEU A 12 16.37 -29.35 2.02
N PHE A 13 15.97 -30.17 3.00
CA PHE A 13 14.66 -30.03 3.66
C PHE A 13 14.56 -28.71 4.46
N LEU A 14 15.59 -28.33 5.19
CA LEU A 14 15.67 -27.05 5.89
C LEU A 14 15.70 -25.85 4.93
N GLY A 15 16.38 -25.96 3.80
CA GLY A 15 16.39 -24.94 2.76
C GLY A 15 14.99 -24.71 2.17
N ILE A 16 14.31 -25.78 1.80
CA ILE A 16 12.95 -25.71 1.22
C ILE A 16 11.91 -25.22 2.24
N THR A 17 11.96 -25.75 3.46
CA THR A 17 11.04 -25.33 4.53
C THR A 17 11.30 -23.89 4.99
N GLY A 18 12.57 -23.50 5.08
CA GLY A 18 12.96 -22.13 5.42
C GLY A 18 12.51 -21.10 4.37
N THR A 19 12.75 -21.38 3.09
CA THR A 19 12.29 -20.50 1.99
C THR A 19 10.77 -20.47 1.88
N PHE A 20 10.09 -21.58 2.08
CA PHE A 20 8.62 -21.63 2.09
C PHE A 20 8.01 -20.91 3.29
N ALA A 21 8.59 -21.06 4.48
CA ALA A 21 8.17 -20.34 5.68
C ALA A 21 8.41 -18.84 5.56
N TRP A 22 9.57 -18.44 5.01
CA TRP A 22 9.89 -17.06 4.71
C TRP A 22 8.90 -16.46 3.68
N TRP A 23 8.64 -17.17 2.58
CA TRP A 23 7.70 -16.76 1.54
C TRP A 23 6.25 -16.65 2.06
N ARG A 24 5.81 -17.61 2.90
CA ARG A 24 4.51 -17.59 3.56
C ARG A 24 4.39 -16.42 4.54
N ARG A 25 5.43 -16.14 5.32
CA ARG A 25 5.49 -15.00 6.25
C ARG A 25 5.41 -13.66 5.50
N GLN A 26 6.10 -13.55 4.37
CA GLN A 26 6.08 -12.37 3.53
C GLN A 26 4.73 -12.15 2.83
N ARG A 27 3.97 -13.22 2.57
CA ARG A 27 2.60 -13.12 2.06
C ARG A 27 1.59 -12.77 3.17
N GLN A 28 1.74 -13.31 4.36
CA GLN A 28 0.82 -13.06 5.48
C GLN A 28 0.90 -11.63 6.03
N SER A 29 2.07 -10.98 5.95
CA SER A 29 2.22 -9.59 6.37
C SER A 29 1.61 -8.56 5.38
N ARG A 30 1.05 -9.01 4.26
CA ARG A 30 0.51 -8.18 3.18
C ARG A 30 -1.03 -8.17 3.11
N THR A 31 -1.69 -8.75 4.09
CA THR A 31 -3.16 -8.71 4.19
C THR A 31 -3.55 -8.12 5.53
N VAL A 32 -4.52 -7.22 5.50
CA VAL A 32 -5.16 -6.70 6.70
C VAL A 32 -6.29 -7.65 7.07
N ALA A 33 -6.35 -8.07 8.35
CA ALA A 33 -7.48 -8.84 8.86
C ALA A 33 -8.75 -7.96 8.75
N ASP A 34 -9.91 -8.59 8.59
CA ASP A 34 -11.23 -7.91 8.50
C ASP A 34 -11.44 -7.00 7.27
N SER A 35 -10.64 -7.18 6.21
CA SER A 35 -10.82 -6.45 4.96
C SER A 35 -12.14 -6.85 4.29
N SER A 36 -13.00 -5.86 4.05
CA SER A 36 -14.26 -6.04 3.33
C SER A 36 -14.02 -6.51 1.88
N PRO A 37 -14.98 -7.18 1.24
CA PRO A 37 -14.87 -7.49 -0.19
C PRO A 37 -14.71 -6.21 -1.01
N ALA A 38 -13.80 -6.21 -1.98
CA ALA A 38 -13.46 -5.05 -2.80
C ALA A 38 -14.69 -4.40 -3.48
N GLN A 39 -15.68 -5.20 -3.87
CA GLN A 39 -16.89 -4.75 -4.54
C GLN A 39 -17.91 -4.06 -3.61
N GLN A 40 -17.75 -4.21 -2.30
CA GLN A 40 -18.65 -3.68 -1.27
C GLN A 40 -18.01 -2.60 -0.40
N ALA A 41 -16.73 -2.37 -0.57
CA ALA A 41 -15.98 -1.43 0.22
C ALA A 41 -16.22 0.01 -0.23
N GLU A 42 -16.45 0.91 0.73
CA GLU A 42 -16.55 2.35 0.54
C GLU A 42 -15.19 3.02 0.40
N ALA A 43 -14.19 2.52 1.13
CA ALA A 43 -12.82 2.98 1.07
C ALA A 43 -11.89 1.85 0.60
N ILE A 44 -11.06 2.14 -0.40
CA ILE A 44 -10.06 1.22 -0.94
C ILE A 44 -8.68 1.73 -0.55
N ILE A 45 -7.91 0.92 0.16
CA ILE A 45 -6.50 1.21 0.48
C ILE A 45 -5.60 0.33 -0.39
N LEU A 46 -4.80 0.95 -1.24
CA LEU A 46 -3.83 0.26 -2.08
C LEU A 46 -2.41 0.54 -1.61
N VAL A 47 -1.64 -0.53 -1.42
CA VAL A 47 -0.33 -0.45 -0.78
C VAL A 47 0.78 -0.84 -1.74
N GLY A 48 1.70 0.10 -1.97
CA GLY A 48 2.96 -0.11 -2.68
C GLY A 48 4.12 -0.19 -1.68
N SER A 49 4.70 -1.37 -1.50
CA SER A 49 5.77 -1.58 -0.53
C SER A 49 6.83 -2.54 -1.07
N GLN A 50 8.09 -2.26 -0.75
CA GLN A 50 9.22 -3.14 -1.03
C GLN A 50 9.56 -4.01 0.19
N SER A 51 9.69 -3.42 1.36
CA SER A 51 10.10 -4.08 2.60
C SER A 51 8.95 -4.52 3.50
N GLY A 52 7.79 -3.90 3.36
CA GLY A 52 6.61 -4.18 4.19
C GLY A 52 6.21 -3.03 5.12
N SER A 53 7.08 -2.06 5.40
CA SER A 53 6.81 -0.96 6.33
C SER A 53 5.58 -0.11 5.96
N THR A 54 5.31 0.09 4.68
CA THR A 54 4.11 0.81 4.21
C THR A 54 2.82 0.13 4.65
N TRP A 55 2.84 -1.20 4.82
CA TRP A 55 1.70 -1.97 5.30
C TRP A 55 1.33 -1.67 6.76
N ASP A 56 2.29 -1.25 7.57
CA ASP A 56 2.03 -0.91 8.96
C ASP A 56 1.21 0.38 9.06
N TYR A 57 1.50 1.36 8.21
CA TYR A 57 0.67 2.57 8.08
C TYR A 57 -0.71 2.26 7.49
N ALA A 58 -0.77 1.42 6.47
CA ALA A 58 -2.04 1.01 5.86
C ALA A 58 -2.94 0.26 6.84
N ARG A 59 -2.36 -0.55 7.73
CA ARG A 59 -3.09 -1.26 8.78
C ARG A 59 -3.68 -0.31 9.81
N GLN A 60 -2.89 0.65 10.30
CA GLN A 60 -3.37 1.69 11.21
C GLN A 60 -4.52 2.49 10.59
N LEU A 61 -4.38 2.87 9.32
CA LEU A 61 -5.41 3.59 8.59
C LEU A 61 -6.69 2.75 8.42
N HIS A 62 -6.53 1.48 8.02
CA HIS A 62 -7.65 0.55 7.86
C HIS A 62 -8.46 0.40 9.15
N GLU A 63 -7.77 0.14 10.27
CA GLU A 63 -8.39 -0.06 11.58
C GLU A 63 -9.19 1.17 12.02
N GLN A 64 -8.66 2.38 11.82
CA GLN A 64 -9.33 3.61 12.19
C GLN A 64 -10.52 3.94 11.29
N LEU A 65 -10.40 3.72 9.97
CA LEU A 65 -11.52 3.86 9.04
C LEU A 65 -12.64 2.85 9.33
N ALA A 66 -12.29 1.59 9.60
CA ALA A 66 -13.25 0.57 9.98
C ALA A 66 -13.93 0.89 11.33
N ALA A 67 -13.19 1.39 12.31
CA ALA A 67 -13.73 1.84 13.60
C ALA A 67 -14.69 3.03 13.46
N SER A 68 -14.53 3.87 12.42
CA SER A 68 -15.48 4.94 12.11
C SER A 68 -16.77 4.47 11.40
N GLY A 69 -16.86 3.17 11.11
CA GLY A 69 -18.03 2.55 10.47
C GLY A 69 -17.93 2.42 8.95
N MET A 70 -16.81 2.78 8.33
CA MET A 70 -16.59 2.58 6.89
C MET A 70 -16.29 1.11 6.56
N SER A 71 -16.80 0.62 5.45
CA SER A 71 -16.36 -0.66 4.88
C SER A 71 -15.07 -0.44 4.11
N VAL A 72 -13.98 -1.09 4.55
CA VAL A 72 -12.63 -0.87 4.02
C VAL A 72 -12.07 -2.12 3.35
N HIS A 73 -11.49 -1.96 2.17
CA HIS A 73 -10.73 -2.99 1.48
C HIS A 73 -9.27 -2.58 1.37
N SER A 74 -8.35 -3.44 1.83
CA SER A 74 -6.92 -3.20 1.72
C SER A 74 -6.24 -4.29 0.88
N ALA A 75 -5.48 -3.86 -0.12
CA ALA A 75 -4.79 -4.76 -1.04
C ALA A 75 -3.45 -4.18 -1.50
N SER A 76 -2.59 -5.01 -2.11
CA SER A 76 -1.41 -4.48 -2.78
C SER A 76 -1.80 -3.75 -4.07
N MET A 77 -1.02 -2.78 -4.49
CA MET A 77 -1.28 -2.02 -5.72
C MET A 77 -1.37 -2.92 -6.96
N ASN A 78 -0.61 -4.01 -7.02
CA ASN A 78 -0.71 -4.99 -8.10
C ASN A 78 -2.03 -5.77 -8.12
N GLN A 79 -2.86 -5.66 -7.08
CA GLN A 79 -4.19 -6.29 -6.99
C GLN A 79 -5.32 -5.31 -7.31
N LEU A 80 -5.02 -4.16 -7.91
CA LEU A 80 -6.03 -3.22 -8.38
C LEU A 80 -7.11 -3.96 -9.18
N GLN A 81 -8.36 -3.79 -8.77
CA GLN A 81 -9.51 -4.33 -9.49
C GLN A 81 -9.88 -3.44 -10.67
N PRO A 82 -10.52 -3.99 -11.70
CA PRO A 82 -10.98 -3.19 -12.85
C PRO A 82 -11.97 -2.08 -12.47
N SER A 83 -12.77 -2.29 -11.42
CA SER A 83 -13.75 -1.32 -10.91
C SER A 83 -14.03 -1.55 -9.42
N TYR A 84 -14.52 -0.52 -8.76
CA TYR A 84 -14.98 -0.54 -7.36
C TYR A 84 -16.33 0.18 -7.29
N PRO A 85 -17.45 -0.53 -7.50
CA PRO A 85 -18.76 0.10 -7.74
C PRO A 85 -19.33 0.87 -6.54
N GLN A 86 -18.91 0.55 -5.32
CA GLN A 86 -19.37 1.21 -4.10
C GLN A 86 -18.32 2.14 -3.47
N ALA A 87 -17.11 2.16 -4.03
CA ALA A 87 -16.04 2.95 -3.45
C ALA A 87 -16.22 4.44 -3.74
N ARG A 88 -16.05 5.23 -2.70
CA ARG A 88 -15.98 6.70 -2.73
C ARG A 88 -14.55 7.19 -2.62
N TYR A 89 -13.71 6.43 -1.94
CA TYR A 89 -12.34 6.82 -1.62
C TYR A 89 -11.33 5.79 -2.10
N LEU A 90 -10.27 6.26 -2.76
CA LEU A 90 -9.11 5.47 -3.17
C LEU A 90 -7.86 6.04 -2.50
N LEU A 91 -7.43 5.38 -1.44
CA LEU A 91 -6.30 5.80 -0.63
C LEU A 91 -5.06 4.98 -1.05
N ILE A 92 -4.04 5.63 -1.54
CA ILE A 92 -2.83 4.96 -2.03
C ILE A 92 -1.66 5.34 -1.15
N LEU A 93 -1.06 4.34 -0.51
CA LEU A 93 0.16 4.48 0.26
C LEU A 93 1.27 3.77 -0.48
N THR A 94 2.23 4.50 -1.02
CA THR A 94 3.28 3.89 -1.82
C THR A 94 4.67 4.35 -1.41
N ALA A 95 5.57 3.38 -1.24
CA ALA A 95 6.99 3.64 -1.13
C ALA A 95 7.58 3.84 -2.53
N THR A 96 8.62 4.64 -2.61
CA THR A 96 9.49 4.72 -3.79
C THR A 96 10.72 3.86 -3.55
N HIS A 97 11.08 3.04 -4.53
CA HIS A 97 12.28 2.22 -4.48
C HIS A 97 13.40 2.86 -5.30
N GLY A 98 14.62 2.87 -4.75
CA GLY A 98 15.76 3.45 -5.43
C GLY A 98 15.49 4.88 -5.91
N ASP A 99 15.88 5.17 -7.12
CA ASP A 99 15.83 6.50 -7.72
C ASP A 99 14.50 6.79 -8.44
N GLY A 100 13.39 6.67 -7.74
CA GLY A 100 12.05 6.97 -8.28
C GLY A 100 11.26 5.77 -8.81
N GLN A 101 11.72 4.52 -8.57
CA GLN A 101 11.11 3.32 -9.14
C GLN A 101 9.92 2.81 -8.34
N ALA A 102 9.04 2.06 -9.03
CA ALA A 102 7.93 1.35 -8.38
C ALA A 102 8.45 0.25 -7.45
N PRO A 103 7.89 0.10 -6.24
CA PRO A 103 8.17 -1.05 -5.41
C PRO A 103 7.59 -2.32 -6.04
N GLN A 104 8.14 -3.49 -5.69
CA GLN A 104 7.75 -4.77 -6.28
C GLN A 104 6.22 -5.03 -6.23
N SER A 105 5.56 -4.63 -5.16
CA SER A 105 4.11 -4.80 -5.00
C SER A 105 3.26 -3.81 -5.82
N ALA A 106 3.89 -2.89 -6.55
CA ALA A 106 3.24 -1.91 -7.41
C ALA A 106 3.77 -1.93 -8.86
N SER A 107 4.60 -2.90 -9.23
CA SER A 107 5.28 -2.96 -10.54
C SER A 107 4.33 -3.01 -11.75
N ALA A 108 3.13 -3.56 -11.59
CA ALA A 108 2.12 -3.63 -12.65
C ALA A 108 0.98 -2.60 -12.47
N PHE A 109 1.05 -1.74 -11.45
CA PHE A 109 -0.07 -0.90 -11.06
C PHE A 109 -0.45 0.13 -12.12
N LEU A 110 0.50 0.91 -12.64
CA LEU A 110 0.21 1.96 -13.64
C LEU A 110 -0.40 1.37 -14.91
N GLN A 111 0.08 0.19 -15.35
CA GLN A 111 -0.52 -0.51 -16.49
C GLN A 111 -1.96 -0.94 -16.20
N ARG A 112 -2.23 -1.49 -15.02
CA ARG A 112 -3.59 -1.88 -14.59
C ARG A 112 -4.49 -0.67 -14.43
N LEU A 113 -3.97 0.42 -13.88
CA LEU A 113 -4.70 1.67 -13.70
C LEU A 113 -5.16 2.24 -15.04
N ALA A 114 -4.29 2.25 -16.05
CA ALA A 114 -4.63 2.70 -17.40
C ALA A 114 -5.73 1.84 -18.08
N GLN A 115 -5.88 0.58 -17.66
CA GLN A 115 -6.89 -0.34 -18.17
C GLN A 115 -8.15 -0.41 -17.30
N SER A 116 -8.13 0.26 -16.15
CA SER A 116 -9.25 0.24 -15.20
C SER A 116 -10.41 1.11 -15.67
N ARG A 117 -11.58 0.83 -15.08
CA ARG A 117 -12.82 1.59 -15.28
C ARG A 117 -13.28 2.14 -13.93
N LEU A 118 -12.41 2.94 -13.32
CA LEU A 118 -12.74 3.59 -12.05
C LEU A 118 -13.80 4.67 -12.28
N ALA A 119 -14.71 4.77 -11.34
CA ALA A 119 -15.78 5.77 -11.42
C ALA A 119 -15.20 7.20 -11.27
N PRO A 120 -15.64 8.19 -12.06
CA PRO A 120 -15.14 9.55 -12.00
C PRO A 120 -15.50 10.28 -10.70
N GLU A 121 -16.47 9.76 -9.95
CA GLU A 121 -16.86 10.23 -8.61
C GLU A 121 -15.92 9.79 -7.51
N LEU A 122 -15.05 8.80 -7.79
CA LEU A 122 -14.03 8.31 -6.86
C LEU A 122 -13.05 9.44 -6.55
N GLN A 123 -12.77 9.63 -5.28
CA GLN A 123 -11.80 10.62 -4.82
C GLN A 123 -10.53 9.92 -4.34
N SER A 124 -9.36 10.43 -4.75
CA SER A 124 -8.08 9.81 -4.41
C SER A 124 -7.26 10.63 -3.43
N ALA A 125 -6.49 9.94 -2.59
CA ALA A 125 -5.43 10.55 -1.80
C ALA A 125 -4.18 9.68 -1.89
N VAL A 126 -3.04 10.28 -2.21
CA VAL A 126 -1.77 9.58 -2.38
C VAL A 126 -0.79 10.02 -1.28
N LEU A 127 -0.30 9.04 -0.53
CA LEU A 127 0.81 9.19 0.41
C LEU A 127 2.06 8.55 -0.19
N GLY A 128 3.04 9.38 -0.53
CA GLY A 128 4.34 8.95 -1.01
C GLY A 128 5.34 8.82 0.13
N LEU A 129 5.92 7.65 0.28
CA LEU A 129 7.01 7.39 1.22
C LEU A 129 8.32 7.30 0.46
N GLY A 130 9.29 8.11 0.81
CA GLY A 130 10.58 8.17 0.12
C GLY A 130 11.75 8.39 1.06
N ASP A 131 12.91 8.59 0.48
CA ASP A 131 14.15 8.91 1.19
C ASP A 131 14.86 10.03 0.41
N SER A 132 15.03 11.18 1.06
CA SER A 132 15.66 12.38 0.49
C SER A 132 17.14 12.21 0.11
N ARG A 133 17.76 11.08 0.49
CA ARG A 133 19.10 10.73 0.01
C ARG A 133 19.11 10.30 -1.46
N PHE A 134 17.96 9.97 -2.05
CA PHE A 134 17.82 9.66 -3.46
C PHE A 134 17.34 10.90 -4.23
N GLN A 135 17.71 10.98 -5.51
CA GLN A 135 17.48 12.17 -6.33
C GLN A 135 15.99 12.45 -6.57
N HIS A 136 15.16 11.41 -6.62
CA HIS A 136 13.70 11.52 -6.88
C HIS A 136 12.89 11.04 -5.66
N LEU A 137 12.84 11.91 -4.64
CA LEU A 137 11.99 11.66 -3.46
C LEU A 137 10.53 11.47 -3.90
N CYS A 138 9.95 10.30 -3.58
CA CYS A 138 8.57 9.96 -3.91
C CYS A 138 8.21 9.98 -5.42
N GLY A 139 9.18 9.85 -6.33
CA GLY A 139 8.96 9.95 -7.78
C GLY A 139 7.91 8.96 -8.30
N TYR A 140 7.80 7.76 -7.73
CA TYR A 140 6.74 6.84 -8.11
C TYR A 140 5.34 7.31 -7.69
N ALA A 141 5.21 7.92 -6.51
CA ALA A 141 3.94 8.48 -6.06
C ALA A 141 3.46 9.64 -6.94
N GLU A 142 4.40 10.44 -7.47
CA GLU A 142 4.10 11.49 -8.45
C GLU A 142 3.51 10.92 -9.74
N GLN A 143 4.12 9.87 -10.29
CA GLN A 143 3.60 9.17 -11.48
C GLN A 143 2.20 8.60 -11.24
N VAL A 144 1.93 8.10 -10.03
CA VAL A 144 0.61 7.58 -9.64
C VAL A 144 -0.42 8.71 -9.62
N GLU A 145 -0.11 9.84 -9.00
CA GLU A 145 -1.02 11.00 -8.95
C GLU A 145 -1.30 11.56 -10.34
N GLU A 146 -0.28 11.72 -11.17
CA GLU A 146 -0.43 12.16 -12.56
C GLU A 146 -1.35 11.25 -13.35
N GLN A 147 -1.18 9.92 -13.22
CA GLN A 147 -2.03 8.95 -13.93
C GLN A 147 -3.48 8.97 -13.43
N LEU A 148 -3.72 9.14 -12.14
CA LEU A 148 -5.07 9.28 -11.57
C LEU A 148 -5.75 10.55 -12.11
N CYS A 149 -5.04 11.67 -12.11
CA CYS A 149 -5.53 12.92 -12.68
C CYS A 149 -5.84 12.80 -14.18
N ALA A 150 -4.98 12.12 -14.96
CA ALA A 150 -5.20 11.86 -16.39
C ALA A 150 -6.46 11.02 -16.66
N LEU A 151 -6.85 10.16 -15.72
CA LEU A 151 -8.10 9.39 -15.77
C LEU A 151 -9.32 10.16 -15.25
N GLY A 152 -9.16 11.42 -14.86
CA GLY A 152 -10.24 12.27 -14.34
C GLY A 152 -10.62 12.00 -12.87
N ILE A 153 -9.84 11.19 -12.15
CA ILE A 153 -10.06 10.95 -10.72
C ILE A 153 -9.66 12.21 -9.96
N LYS A 154 -10.60 12.75 -9.17
CA LYS A 154 -10.37 13.97 -8.41
C LYS A 154 -9.55 13.69 -7.15
N PRO A 155 -8.50 14.48 -6.86
CA PRO A 155 -7.80 14.35 -5.60
C PRO A 155 -8.68 14.82 -4.44
N LEU A 156 -8.85 13.97 -3.42
CA LEU A 156 -9.39 14.34 -2.10
C LEU A 156 -8.36 15.20 -1.35
N LEU A 157 -7.10 14.80 -1.46
CA LEU A 157 -5.93 15.53 -0.97
C LEU A 157 -4.86 15.52 -2.06
N ALA A 158 -4.10 16.60 -2.18
CA ALA A 158 -2.89 16.62 -2.98
C ALA A 158 -1.86 15.62 -2.45
N LEU A 159 -1.00 15.11 -3.33
CA LEU A 159 0.09 14.21 -2.98
C LEU A 159 0.86 14.73 -1.76
N HIS A 160 0.95 13.90 -0.74
CA HIS A 160 1.75 14.17 0.44
C HIS A 160 3.00 13.30 0.44
N ARG A 161 4.16 13.94 0.60
CA ARG A 161 5.47 13.28 0.60
C ARG A 161 5.98 13.16 2.03
N VAL A 162 6.40 11.97 2.40
CA VAL A 162 6.99 11.67 3.71
C VAL A 162 8.43 11.23 3.50
N ASP A 163 9.36 11.99 4.06
CA ASP A 163 10.78 11.64 4.02
C ASP A 163 11.12 10.69 5.18
N ARG A 164 11.64 9.52 4.87
CA ARG A 164 12.15 8.52 5.82
C ARG A 164 11.20 8.23 6.99
N GLY A 165 9.90 8.21 6.69
CA GLY A 165 8.89 7.94 7.72
C GLY A 165 8.78 9.01 8.80
N ASN A 166 9.05 10.28 8.48
CA ASN A 166 8.95 11.40 9.41
C ASN A 166 7.59 11.40 10.12
N PRO A 167 7.56 11.27 11.47
CA PRO A 167 6.31 11.18 12.21
C PRO A 167 5.42 12.42 12.06
N GLY A 168 6.01 13.60 11.95
CA GLY A 168 5.28 14.86 11.80
C GLY A 168 4.54 14.95 10.46
N ASP A 169 5.17 14.48 9.36
CA ASP A 169 4.57 14.46 8.04
C ASP A 169 3.43 13.42 7.97
N LEU A 170 3.63 12.25 8.61
CA LEU A 170 2.61 11.20 8.70
C LEU A 170 1.37 11.69 9.46
N ASP A 171 1.58 12.29 10.61
CA ASP A 171 0.49 12.83 11.45
C ASP A 171 -0.24 13.99 10.73
N LEU A 172 0.49 14.88 10.09
CA LEU A 172 -0.08 15.96 9.28
C LEU A 172 -0.98 15.44 8.15
N TRP A 173 -0.53 14.40 7.45
CA TRP A 173 -1.35 13.78 6.40
C TRP A 173 -2.60 13.12 6.99
N ALA A 174 -2.45 12.37 8.10
CA ALA A 174 -3.56 11.73 8.78
C ALA A 174 -4.62 12.76 9.22
N GLN A 175 -4.21 13.87 9.83
CA GLN A 175 -5.10 14.95 10.23
C GLN A 175 -5.83 15.60 9.05
N ARG A 176 -5.14 15.82 7.92
CA ARG A 176 -5.75 16.37 6.69
C ARG A 176 -6.78 15.40 6.12
N LEU A 177 -6.44 14.12 6.05
CA LEU A 177 -7.35 13.06 5.60
C LEU A 177 -8.56 12.96 6.53
N GLY A 178 -8.33 12.96 7.84
CA GLY A 178 -9.38 12.93 8.84
C GLY A 178 -10.38 14.09 8.71
N ARG A 179 -9.88 15.31 8.50
CA ARG A 179 -10.74 16.48 8.24
C ARG A 179 -11.56 16.33 6.96
N ALA A 180 -10.97 15.77 5.89
CA ALA A 180 -11.67 15.56 4.62
C ALA A 180 -12.74 14.47 4.72
N LEU A 181 -12.58 13.50 5.62
CA LEU A 181 -13.51 12.40 5.87
C LEU A 181 -14.42 12.62 7.08
N ASP A 182 -14.24 13.72 7.82
CA ASP A 182 -14.96 14.06 9.07
C ASP A 182 -14.77 13.00 10.18
N ILE A 183 -13.51 12.51 10.33
CA ILE A 183 -13.10 11.53 11.35
C ILE A 183 -11.78 11.92 12.01
N ASP A 184 -11.51 11.42 13.21
CA ASP A 184 -10.20 11.61 13.87
C ASP A 184 -9.23 10.50 13.44
N LEU A 185 -8.17 10.86 12.71
CA LEU A 185 -7.15 9.95 12.21
C LEU A 185 -5.77 10.31 12.74
N LYS A 186 -5.02 9.30 13.13
CA LYS A 186 -3.62 9.42 13.57
C LYS A 186 -2.78 8.30 12.98
N LEU A 187 -1.64 8.64 12.40
CA LEU A 187 -0.64 7.68 11.96
C LEU A 187 0.64 7.86 12.76
N THR A 188 1.10 6.79 13.37
CA THR A 188 2.34 6.77 14.14
C THR A 188 3.44 6.07 13.39
N ALA A 189 4.66 6.59 13.47
CA ALA A 189 5.81 5.92 12.90
C ALA A 189 6.02 4.55 13.57
N VAL A 190 6.24 3.53 12.75
CA VAL A 190 6.59 2.19 13.21
C VAL A 190 8.10 2.12 13.37
N GLN A 191 8.56 1.76 14.55
CA GLN A 191 9.99 1.56 14.87
C GLN A 191 10.52 0.24 14.30
#